data_343eabc836d808d376984cb86d1e1e73
#
_entry.id   343eabc836d808d376984cb86d1e1e73
#
_cell.length_a   1.000
_cell.length_b   1.000
_cell.length_c   1.000
_cell.angle_alpha   90.00
_cell.angle_beta   90.00
_cell.angle_gamma   90.00
#
_symmetry.space_group_name_H-M   'P 1'
#
loop_
_entity.id
_entity.type
_entity.pdbx_description
1 polymer ?
#
loop_
_entity_poly.entity_id
_entity_poly.type
_entity_poly.pdbx_seq_one_letter_code
_entity_poly.pdbx_strand_id
1 'polypeptide(L)'
;IINGSLHSRLLEREKVVSVGQIQDLADKWQLVQNGIRGSRVFLDGNYNTGQVQRIAAENGWMVFRGDKAADFRHPDGLRRIYSDMQYIDIGEGTSNPRSRYVGQIRFSKNAALNRLSLIRSIKLEDESHVWTYADNAGSVYERQINAWHKISKTAPDGRRFYDFINRDSKDDHYGDCEQQQIVCAAMAGLVGVDGIEDE
;
A
#
# COMPACT_ATOMS: atom_id res chain seq x y z
N ILE A 1 -3.70 17.23 -2.03
CA ILE A 1 -4.27 18.02 -0.92
C ILE A 1 -4.90 19.27 -1.52
N ILE A 2 -6.18 19.45 -1.36
CA ILE A 2 -6.91 20.65 -1.78
C ILE A 2 -7.40 21.32 -0.50
N ASN A 3 -7.05 22.60 -0.31
CA ASN A 3 -7.43 23.39 0.89
C ASN A 3 -7.08 22.73 2.24
N GLY A 4 -5.96 22.02 2.32
CA GLY A 4 -5.54 21.33 3.55
C GLY A 4 -6.26 20.01 3.82
N SER A 5 -7.22 19.62 3.00
CA SER A 5 -7.93 18.35 3.12
C SER A 5 -7.29 17.27 2.23
N LEU A 6 -7.26 16.04 2.72
CA LEU A 6 -6.83 14.89 1.94
C LEU A 6 -7.95 14.49 0.97
N HIS A 7 -7.66 14.55 -0.32
CA HIS A 7 -8.50 13.95 -1.35
C HIS A 7 -7.69 12.90 -2.09
N SER A 8 -8.22 11.71 -2.20
CA SER A 8 -7.65 10.64 -3.01
C SER A 8 -8.58 10.28 -4.14
N ARG A 9 -8.03 10.16 -5.34
CA ARG A 9 -8.76 9.72 -6.53
C ARG A 9 -7.94 8.68 -7.26
N LEU A 10 -8.55 7.54 -7.55
CA LEU A 10 -7.99 6.58 -8.50
C LEU A 10 -7.97 7.23 -9.89
N LEU A 11 -6.78 7.40 -10.46
CA LEU A 11 -6.60 7.99 -11.79
C LEU A 11 -6.76 6.94 -12.89
N GLU A 12 -6.16 5.78 -12.68
CA GLU A 12 -6.13 4.70 -13.65
C GLU A 12 -5.91 3.37 -12.95
N ARG A 13 -6.48 2.32 -13.53
CA ARG A 13 -6.19 0.94 -13.19
C ARG A 13 -5.94 0.14 -14.45
N GLU A 14 -4.91 -0.68 -14.44
CA GLU A 14 -4.61 -1.54 -15.58
C GLU A 14 -4.03 -2.87 -15.10
N LYS A 15 -4.34 -3.93 -15.84
CA LYS A 15 -3.68 -5.21 -15.66
C LYS A 15 -2.44 -5.22 -16.54
N VAL A 16 -1.27 -5.06 -15.93
CA VAL A 16 0.01 -5.12 -16.63
C VAL A 16 0.49 -6.57 -16.75
N VAL A 17 1.11 -6.88 -17.88
CA VAL A 17 1.66 -8.22 -18.17
C VAL A 17 3.18 -8.18 -18.41
N SER A 18 3.78 -6.99 -18.38
CA SER A 18 5.22 -6.82 -18.54
C SER A 18 5.75 -5.66 -17.69
N VAL A 19 7.05 -5.70 -17.40
CA VAL A 19 7.77 -4.60 -16.73
C VAL A 19 7.72 -3.31 -17.54
N GLY A 20 7.80 -3.41 -18.89
CA GLY A 20 7.72 -2.25 -19.77
C GLY A 20 6.42 -1.47 -19.62
N GLN A 21 5.29 -2.16 -19.49
CA GLN A 21 4.00 -1.49 -19.25
C GLN A 21 3.95 -0.74 -17.92
N ILE A 22 4.61 -1.25 -16.87
CA ILE A 22 4.73 -0.51 -15.60
C ILE A 22 5.54 0.78 -15.82
N GLN A 23 6.61 0.69 -16.60
CA GLN A 23 7.44 1.86 -16.92
C GLN A 23 6.65 2.89 -17.75
N ASP A 24 5.92 2.44 -18.76
CA ASP A 24 5.07 3.31 -19.59
C ASP A 24 4.01 4.05 -18.75
N LEU A 25 3.39 3.36 -17.77
CA LEU A 25 2.47 4.00 -16.82
C LEU A 25 3.16 5.00 -15.91
N ALA A 26 4.37 4.67 -15.42
CA ALA A 26 5.15 5.58 -14.59
C ALA A 26 5.53 6.85 -15.36
N ASP A 27 5.90 6.72 -16.62
CA ASP A 27 6.25 7.83 -17.51
C ASP A 27 5.00 8.67 -17.86
N LYS A 28 3.89 8.02 -18.21
CA LYS A 28 2.60 8.66 -18.49
C LYS A 28 2.16 9.58 -17.34
N TRP A 29 2.29 9.11 -16.11
CA TRP A 29 1.90 9.86 -14.92
C TRP A 29 3.03 10.68 -14.32
N GLN A 30 4.16 10.83 -15.04
CA GLN A 30 5.33 11.60 -14.61
C GLN A 30 5.79 11.27 -13.18
N LEU A 31 5.73 9.98 -12.83
CA LEU A 31 6.12 9.52 -11.49
C LEU A 31 7.61 9.67 -11.24
N VAL A 32 8.40 9.92 -12.28
CA VAL A 32 9.84 10.23 -12.22
C VAL A 32 10.02 11.70 -12.56
N GLN A 33 9.99 12.59 -11.57
CA GLN A 33 10.27 14.01 -11.78
C GLN A 33 11.72 14.36 -11.44
N ASN A 34 12.33 15.18 -12.30
CA ASN A 34 13.58 15.93 -12.07
C ASN A 34 14.83 15.10 -11.79
N GLY A 35 14.96 13.92 -12.38
CA GLY A 35 16.17 13.10 -12.22
C GLY A 35 16.40 12.54 -10.81
N ILE A 36 15.56 12.88 -9.87
CA ILE A 36 15.53 12.24 -8.56
C ILE A 36 14.88 10.88 -8.77
N ARG A 37 15.69 9.84 -8.84
CA ARG A 37 15.26 8.44 -8.76
C ARG A 37 14.78 8.11 -7.34
N GLY A 38 13.77 8.83 -6.88
CA GLY A 38 12.97 8.41 -5.75
C GLY A 38 11.98 7.39 -6.28
N SER A 39 12.08 6.17 -5.87
CA SER A 39 11.15 5.14 -6.31
C SER A 39 9.73 5.53 -5.91
N ARG A 40 8.92 5.86 -6.89
CA ARG A 40 7.48 6.06 -6.71
C ARG A 40 6.68 4.86 -7.18
N VAL A 41 7.35 3.83 -7.68
CA VAL A 41 6.77 2.54 -8.01
C VAL A 41 7.04 1.58 -6.87
N PHE A 42 5.98 1.03 -6.32
CA PHE A 42 6.02 0.01 -5.28
C PHE A 42 5.40 -1.26 -5.82
N LEU A 43 6.08 -2.38 -5.64
CA LEU A 43 5.61 -3.69 -6.04
C LEU A 43 5.17 -4.48 -4.81
N ASP A 44 4.09 -5.25 -4.93
CA ASP A 44 3.69 -6.18 -3.88
C ASP A 44 4.66 -7.38 -3.83
N GLY A 45 5.34 -7.53 -2.71
CA GLY A 45 6.33 -8.58 -2.45
C GLY A 45 5.77 -9.83 -1.77
N ASN A 46 4.46 -9.95 -1.58
CA ASN A 46 3.88 -11.12 -0.92
C ASN A 46 3.78 -12.34 -1.84
N TYR A 47 3.74 -12.14 -3.15
CA TYR A 47 3.72 -13.20 -4.14
C TYR A 47 5.03 -13.24 -4.92
N ASN A 48 5.62 -14.43 -5.08
CA ASN A 48 6.89 -14.64 -5.80
C ASN A 48 7.99 -13.64 -5.41
N THR A 49 8.22 -13.51 -4.11
CA THR A 49 9.05 -12.46 -3.49
C THR A 49 10.41 -12.29 -4.18
N GLY A 50 11.11 -13.38 -4.48
CA GLY A 50 12.43 -13.30 -5.11
C GLY A 50 12.43 -12.68 -6.50
N GLN A 51 11.44 -12.99 -7.33
CA GLN A 51 11.28 -12.39 -8.66
C GLN A 51 10.91 -10.92 -8.57
N VAL A 52 9.96 -10.58 -7.69
CA VAL A 52 9.53 -9.19 -7.47
C VAL A 52 10.69 -8.33 -6.96
N GLN A 53 11.46 -8.83 -6.00
CA GLN A 53 12.64 -8.14 -5.48
C GLN A 53 13.69 -7.89 -6.57
N ARG A 54 13.92 -8.88 -7.45
CA ARG A 54 14.87 -8.73 -8.57
C ARG A 54 14.40 -7.66 -9.55
N ILE A 55 13.14 -7.72 -9.98
CA ILE A 55 12.54 -6.72 -10.88
C ILE A 55 12.63 -5.33 -10.25
N ALA A 56 12.30 -5.19 -8.98
CA ALA A 56 12.36 -3.91 -8.27
C ALA A 56 13.79 -3.35 -8.21
N ALA A 57 14.77 -4.20 -7.89
CA ALA A 57 16.17 -3.80 -7.83
C ALA A 57 16.72 -3.35 -9.19
N GLU A 58 16.41 -4.07 -10.27
CA GLU A 58 16.84 -3.75 -11.63
C GLU A 58 16.29 -2.40 -12.13
N ASN A 59 15.08 -2.04 -11.70
CA ASN A 59 14.40 -0.81 -12.12
C ASN A 59 14.50 0.34 -11.08
N GLY A 60 15.16 0.13 -9.95
CA GLY A 60 15.26 1.13 -8.88
C GLY A 60 13.93 1.38 -8.17
N TRP A 61 13.03 0.39 -8.18
CA TRP A 61 11.74 0.41 -7.51
C TRP A 61 11.84 -0.17 -6.10
N MET A 62 10.77 -0.03 -5.32
CA MET A 62 10.68 -0.55 -3.96
C MET A 62 9.67 -1.68 -3.87
N VAL A 63 9.80 -2.46 -2.80
CA VAL A 63 8.89 -3.57 -2.51
C VAL A 63 8.13 -3.27 -1.23
N PHE A 64 6.81 -3.38 -1.29
CA PHE A 64 5.97 -3.47 -0.11
C PHE A 64 5.71 -4.92 0.26
N ARG A 65 5.72 -5.19 1.56
CA ARG A 65 5.38 -6.49 2.08
C ARG A 65 4.39 -6.37 3.23
N GLY A 66 3.20 -6.89 3.03
CA GLY A 66 2.18 -6.98 4.08
C GLY A 66 2.61 -7.92 5.19
N ASP A 67 2.36 -7.51 6.43
CA ASP A 67 2.72 -8.23 7.64
C ASP A 67 1.50 -8.36 8.57
N LYS A 68 1.55 -9.33 9.48
CA LYS A 68 0.56 -9.52 10.54
C LYS A 68 0.85 -8.67 11.78
N ALA A 69 2.01 -8.00 11.84
CA ALA A 69 2.33 -7.09 12.93
C ALA A 69 1.27 -5.98 13.03
N ALA A 70 0.91 -5.56 14.23
CA ALA A 70 -0.05 -4.48 14.42
C ALA A 70 0.55 -3.12 14.02
N ASP A 71 1.82 -2.92 14.34
CA ASP A 71 2.58 -1.71 14.05
C ASP A 71 4.09 -2.00 14.03
N PHE A 72 4.87 -0.97 13.74
CA PHE A 72 6.34 -1.01 13.73
C PHE A 72 6.89 0.17 14.54
N ARG A 73 7.82 -0.13 15.42
CA ARG A 73 8.55 0.90 16.19
C ARG A 73 9.66 1.49 15.33
N HIS A 74 9.67 2.81 15.20
CA HIS A 74 10.69 3.57 14.49
C HIS A 74 11.78 4.08 15.43
N PRO A 75 12.97 4.50 14.91
CA PRO A 75 14.07 5.03 15.71
C PRO A 75 13.71 6.28 16.53
N ASP A 76 12.74 7.06 16.07
CA ASP A 76 12.20 8.23 16.79
C ASP A 76 11.29 7.85 17.98
N GLY A 77 11.10 6.55 18.21
CA GLY A 77 10.25 6.02 19.27
C GLY A 77 8.77 5.92 18.92
N LEU A 78 8.34 6.49 17.82
CA LEU A 78 6.94 6.43 17.36
C LEU A 78 6.59 5.07 16.78
N ARG A 79 5.33 4.71 16.86
CA ARG A 79 4.78 3.51 16.23
C ARG A 79 4.04 3.92 14.96
N ARG A 80 4.30 3.19 13.88
CA ARG A 80 3.70 3.46 12.56
C ARG A 80 3.15 2.17 11.95
N ILE A 81 2.22 2.31 11.02
CA ILE A 81 1.66 1.17 10.27
C ILE A 81 2.67 0.54 9.30
N TYR A 82 3.84 1.11 9.14
CA TYR A 82 4.91 0.63 8.27
C TYR A 82 6.26 0.65 9.00
N SER A 83 7.19 -0.21 8.55
CA SER A 83 8.56 -0.28 9.07
C SER A 83 9.45 0.79 8.43
N ASP A 84 10.60 1.04 9.03
CA ASP A 84 11.70 1.67 8.30
C ASP A 84 12.05 0.84 7.05
N MET A 85 12.59 1.54 6.04
CA MET A 85 13.07 0.90 4.84
C MET A 85 14.29 0.02 5.15
N GLN A 86 14.21 -1.22 4.73
CA GLN A 86 15.29 -2.19 4.81
C GLN A 86 15.86 -2.44 3.43
N TYR A 87 17.17 -2.55 3.32
CA TYR A 87 17.83 -2.96 2.08
C TYR A 87 18.08 -4.46 2.13
N ILE A 88 17.44 -5.19 1.23
CA ILE A 88 17.56 -6.64 1.12
C ILE A 88 18.60 -6.96 0.07
N ASP A 89 19.61 -7.73 0.44
CA ASP A 89 20.59 -8.30 -0.49
C ASP A 89 19.93 -9.45 -1.26
N ILE A 90 19.78 -9.30 -2.56
CA ILE A 90 19.17 -10.31 -3.44
C ILE A 90 20.18 -11.25 -4.07
N GLY A 91 21.45 -11.14 -3.67
CA GLY A 91 22.52 -12.03 -4.08
C GLY A 91 23.15 -11.71 -5.43
N GLU A 92 24.08 -12.57 -5.84
CA GLU A 92 24.72 -12.51 -7.15
C GLU A 92 23.75 -12.97 -8.24
N GLY A 93 23.70 -12.25 -9.35
CA GLY A 93 22.87 -12.61 -10.52
C GLY A 93 22.15 -11.44 -11.16
N THR A 94 22.41 -10.23 -10.68
CA THR A 94 22.00 -9.02 -11.40
C THR A 94 23.10 -8.59 -12.36
N SER A 95 22.73 -8.20 -13.57
CA SER A 95 23.65 -7.68 -14.59
C SER A 95 24.34 -6.37 -14.16
N ASN A 96 23.88 -5.75 -13.08
CA ASN A 96 24.37 -4.50 -12.54
C ASN A 96 24.65 -4.63 -11.04
N PRO A 97 25.89 -4.42 -10.56
CA PRO A 97 26.22 -4.48 -9.13
C PRO A 97 25.39 -3.51 -8.25
N ARG A 98 24.88 -2.41 -8.84
CA ARG A 98 23.98 -1.47 -8.13
C ARG A 98 22.60 -2.05 -7.87
N SER A 99 22.21 -3.08 -8.60
CA SER A 99 20.91 -3.77 -8.44
C SER A 99 20.99 -4.95 -7.46
N ARG A 100 22.07 -5.05 -6.67
CA ARG A 100 22.20 -6.11 -5.66
C ARG A 100 21.26 -5.92 -4.47
N TYR A 101 20.88 -4.69 -4.20
CA TYR A 101 20.03 -4.35 -3.06
C TYR A 101 18.71 -3.77 -3.52
N VAL A 102 17.62 -4.18 -2.84
CA VAL A 102 16.29 -3.62 -3.05
C VAL A 102 15.76 -3.03 -1.77
N GLY A 103 15.18 -1.86 -1.85
CA GLY A 103 14.47 -1.25 -0.73
C GLY A 103 13.15 -1.98 -0.48
N GLN A 104 12.94 -2.44 0.74
CA GLN A 104 11.73 -3.11 1.16
C GLN A 104 11.15 -2.43 2.40
N ILE A 105 9.84 -2.24 2.40
CA ILE A 105 9.07 -1.72 3.53
C ILE A 105 8.02 -2.76 3.89
N ARG A 106 7.97 -3.13 5.16
CA ARG A 106 6.90 -3.96 5.71
C ARG A 106 5.78 -3.05 6.20
N PHE A 107 4.54 -3.50 6.07
CA PHE A 107 3.40 -2.74 6.59
C PHE A 107 2.37 -3.67 7.26
N SER A 108 1.67 -3.13 8.25
CA SER A 108 0.56 -3.82 8.92
C SER A 108 -0.65 -3.86 7.99
N LYS A 109 -1.01 -5.05 7.49
CA LYS A 109 -2.21 -5.22 6.66
C LYS A 109 -3.48 -4.78 7.40
N ASN A 110 -3.63 -5.19 8.65
CA ASN A 110 -4.82 -4.85 9.44
C ASN A 110 -4.92 -3.36 9.72
N ALA A 111 -3.82 -2.70 10.07
CA ALA A 111 -3.83 -1.26 10.30
C ALA A 111 -4.09 -0.48 9.00
N ALA A 112 -3.52 -0.89 7.88
CA ALA A 112 -3.78 -0.28 6.58
C ALA A 112 -5.26 -0.43 6.16
N LEU A 113 -5.84 -1.63 6.30
CA LEU A 113 -7.25 -1.88 6.02
C LEU A 113 -8.19 -1.08 6.92
N ASN A 114 -7.87 -1.00 8.21
CA ASN A 114 -8.67 -0.22 9.16
C ASN A 114 -8.67 1.27 8.78
N ARG A 115 -7.51 1.80 8.45
CA ARG A 115 -7.37 3.19 8.02
C ARG A 115 -8.06 3.47 6.69
N LEU A 116 -7.92 2.56 5.72
CA LEU A 116 -8.61 2.64 4.44
C LEU A 116 -10.14 2.64 4.63
N SER A 117 -10.65 1.74 5.47
CA SER A 117 -12.07 1.67 5.81
C SER A 117 -12.58 2.98 6.44
N LEU A 118 -11.80 3.57 7.36
CA LEU A 118 -12.13 4.85 7.98
C LEU A 118 -12.16 5.98 6.94
N ILE A 119 -11.11 6.13 6.14
CA ILE A 119 -11.03 7.22 5.15
C ILE A 119 -12.13 7.11 4.11
N ARG A 120 -12.49 5.90 3.69
CA ARG A 120 -13.61 5.68 2.77
C ARG A 120 -14.98 6.06 3.37
N SER A 121 -15.11 6.00 4.70
CA SER A 121 -16.35 6.40 5.37
C SER A 121 -16.49 7.92 5.56
N ILE A 122 -15.41 8.67 5.42
CA ILE A 122 -15.44 10.12 5.58
C ILE A 122 -16.16 10.76 4.40
N LYS A 123 -17.19 11.53 4.71
CA LYS A 123 -17.91 12.38 3.77
C LYS A 123 -17.50 13.84 3.95
N LEU A 124 -17.46 14.56 2.86
CA LEU A 124 -17.29 16.01 2.84
C LEU A 124 -18.64 16.71 3.08
N GLU A 125 -18.62 18.03 3.25
CA GLU A 125 -19.83 18.85 3.43
C GLU A 125 -20.82 18.74 2.27
N ASP A 126 -20.32 18.49 1.05
CA ASP A 126 -21.11 18.25 -0.17
C ASP A 126 -21.57 16.79 -0.34
N GLU A 127 -21.44 15.98 0.72
CA GLU A 127 -21.71 14.54 0.74
C GLU A 127 -20.81 13.67 -0.15
N SER A 128 -19.83 14.23 -0.85
CA SER A 128 -18.84 13.45 -1.57
C SER A 128 -17.89 12.74 -0.62
N HIS A 129 -17.25 11.68 -1.09
CA HIS A 129 -16.26 10.94 -0.31
C HIS A 129 -14.84 11.51 -0.50
N VAL A 130 -14.06 11.52 0.57
CA VAL A 130 -12.63 11.88 0.53
C VAL A 130 -11.82 10.90 -0.32
N TRP A 131 -12.22 9.62 -0.32
CA TRP A 131 -11.59 8.57 -1.12
C TRP A 131 -12.50 8.20 -2.29
N THR A 132 -12.13 8.60 -3.50
CA THR A 132 -12.95 8.40 -4.69
C THR A 132 -12.22 7.61 -5.76
N TYR A 133 -12.97 6.97 -6.62
CA TYR A 133 -12.50 6.34 -7.85
C TYR A 133 -13.40 6.73 -9.01
N ALA A 134 -12.89 6.57 -10.22
CA ALA A 134 -13.65 6.94 -11.41
C ALA A 134 -14.89 6.04 -11.59
N ASP A 135 -15.99 6.63 -12.08
CA ASP A 135 -17.26 5.91 -12.32
C ASP A 135 -17.11 4.70 -13.25
N ASN A 136 -16.08 4.73 -14.10
CA ASN A 136 -15.75 3.62 -15.01
C ASN A 136 -14.79 2.57 -14.38
N ALA A 137 -14.54 2.62 -13.08
CA ALA A 137 -13.70 1.62 -12.40
C ALA A 137 -14.24 0.19 -12.56
N GLY A 138 -15.57 0.04 -12.64
CA GLY A 138 -16.26 -1.18 -12.99
C GLY A 138 -16.39 -2.19 -11.85
N SER A 139 -17.32 -3.12 -12.01
CA SER A 139 -17.73 -4.06 -10.95
C SER A 139 -16.63 -5.00 -10.46
N VAL A 140 -15.63 -5.30 -11.29
CA VAL A 140 -14.47 -6.10 -10.84
C VAL A 140 -13.65 -5.36 -9.81
N TYR A 141 -13.40 -4.08 -10.04
CA TYR A 141 -12.69 -3.23 -9.09
C TYR A 141 -13.47 -3.13 -7.77
N GLU A 142 -14.74 -2.76 -7.84
CA GLU A 142 -15.60 -2.64 -6.65
C GLU A 142 -15.66 -3.93 -5.84
N ARG A 143 -15.79 -5.08 -6.49
CA ARG A 143 -15.79 -6.37 -5.81
C ARG A 143 -14.47 -6.64 -5.09
N GLN A 144 -13.34 -6.35 -5.73
CA GLN A 144 -12.03 -6.63 -5.15
C GLN A 144 -11.69 -5.69 -3.99
N ILE A 145 -12.02 -4.41 -4.08
CA ILE A 145 -11.79 -3.46 -2.99
C ILE A 145 -12.69 -3.72 -1.78
N ASN A 146 -13.82 -4.40 -1.96
CA ASN A 146 -14.76 -4.78 -0.91
C ASN A 146 -14.62 -6.25 -0.49
N ALA A 147 -13.56 -6.95 -0.88
CA ALA A 147 -13.34 -8.35 -0.53
C ALA A 147 -13.06 -8.57 0.97
N TRP A 148 -12.49 -7.57 1.63
CA TRP A 148 -12.11 -7.63 3.03
C TRP A 148 -13.22 -7.13 3.95
N HIS A 149 -13.58 -7.95 4.93
CA HIS A 149 -14.60 -7.65 5.92
C HIS A 149 -13.99 -7.51 7.30
N LYS A 150 -14.27 -6.39 7.96
CA LYS A 150 -13.87 -6.14 9.35
C LYS A 150 -14.71 -7.02 10.28
N ILE A 151 -14.06 -7.78 11.13
CA ILE A 151 -14.69 -8.61 12.14
C ILE A 151 -14.13 -8.32 13.54
N SER A 152 -14.97 -8.40 14.55
CA SER A 152 -14.52 -8.35 15.94
C SER A 152 -14.11 -9.74 16.41
N LYS A 153 -12.95 -9.82 17.06
CA LYS A 153 -12.44 -11.04 17.71
C LYS A 153 -12.18 -10.74 19.18
N THR A 154 -12.21 -11.78 20.00
CA THR A 154 -11.84 -11.70 21.42
C THR A 154 -10.56 -12.53 21.62
N ALA A 155 -9.53 -11.90 22.17
CA ALA A 155 -8.30 -12.58 22.56
C ALA A 155 -8.56 -13.48 23.81
N PRO A 156 -7.67 -14.44 24.11
CA PRO A 156 -7.79 -15.31 25.27
C PRO A 156 -7.82 -14.55 26.61
N ASP A 157 -7.27 -13.35 26.67
CA ASP A 157 -7.28 -12.45 27.82
C ASP A 157 -8.55 -11.59 27.93
N GLY A 158 -9.53 -11.80 27.05
CA GLY A 158 -10.81 -11.09 27.03
C GLY A 158 -10.79 -9.76 26.25
N ARG A 159 -9.66 -9.29 25.77
CA ARG A 159 -9.58 -8.06 24.96
C ARG A 159 -10.26 -8.25 23.61
N ARG A 160 -11.06 -7.28 23.21
CA ARG A 160 -11.62 -7.22 21.86
C ARG A 160 -10.61 -6.56 20.92
N PHE A 161 -10.48 -7.10 19.72
CA PHE A 161 -9.71 -6.50 18.65
C PHE A 161 -10.40 -6.73 17.31
N TYR A 162 -10.05 -5.93 16.34
CA TYR A 162 -10.57 -6.07 14.98
C TYR A 162 -9.57 -6.80 14.11
N ASP A 163 -10.08 -7.64 13.24
CA ASP A 163 -9.33 -8.34 12.22
C ASP A 163 -10.07 -8.21 10.89
N PHE A 164 -9.39 -8.47 9.80
CA PHE A 164 -9.98 -8.45 8.48
C PHE A 164 -9.88 -9.82 7.85
N ILE A 165 -10.97 -10.28 7.26
CA ILE A 165 -11.04 -11.57 6.57
C ILE A 165 -11.58 -11.38 5.15
N ASN A 166 -10.98 -12.08 4.20
CA ASN A 166 -11.54 -12.28 2.87
C ASN A 166 -12.35 -13.58 2.90
N ARG A 167 -13.68 -13.47 3.14
CA ARG A 167 -14.55 -14.62 3.41
C ARG A 167 -14.65 -15.61 2.27
N ASP A 168 -14.58 -15.11 1.08
CA ASP A 168 -14.85 -15.89 -0.12
C ASP A 168 -13.57 -16.27 -0.86
N SER A 169 -12.40 -16.02 -0.28
CA SER A 169 -11.09 -16.18 -0.93
C SER A 169 -11.08 -15.55 -2.34
N LYS A 170 -11.80 -14.42 -2.48
CA LYS A 170 -11.91 -13.70 -3.74
C LYS A 170 -10.60 -13.02 -4.08
N ASP A 171 -10.40 -12.82 -5.37
CA ASP A 171 -9.35 -11.93 -5.83
C ASP A 171 -9.51 -10.55 -5.18
N ASP A 172 -8.44 -10.03 -4.61
CA ASP A 172 -8.41 -8.77 -3.86
C ASP A 172 -7.27 -7.84 -4.30
N HIS A 173 -6.69 -8.11 -5.47
CA HIS A 173 -5.51 -7.40 -5.97
C HIS A 173 -5.66 -5.88 -5.96
N TYR A 174 -6.82 -5.34 -6.34
CA TYR A 174 -7.06 -3.90 -6.25
C TYR A 174 -7.21 -3.43 -4.81
N GLY A 175 -7.75 -4.25 -3.92
CA GLY A 175 -7.78 -3.99 -2.49
C GLY A 175 -6.38 -3.91 -1.88
N ASP A 176 -5.49 -4.82 -2.26
CA ASP A 176 -4.07 -4.78 -1.84
C ASP A 176 -3.36 -3.53 -2.39
N CYS A 177 -3.63 -3.12 -3.63
CA CYS A 177 -3.12 -1.87 -4.17
C CYS A 177 -3.58 -0.65 -3.36
N GLU A 178 -4.84 -0.57 -2.97
CA GLU A 178 -5.34 0.53 -2.14
C GLU A 178 -4.77 0.53 -0.72
N GLN A 179 -4.56 -0.63 -0.11
CA GLN A 179 -3.82 -0.72 1.15
C GLN A 179 -2.41 -0.13 1.03
N GLN A 180 -1.70 -0.45 -0.05
CA GLN A 180 -0.37 0.10 -0.30
C GLN A 180 -0.41 1.61 -0.55
N GLN A 181 -1.46 2.14 -1.19
CA GLN A 181 -1.65 3.59 -1.34
C GLN A 181 -1.84 4.30 0.00
N ILE A 182 -2.58 3.71 0.94
CA ILE A 182 -2.70 4.25 2.31
C ILE A 182 -1.34 4.27 3.01
N VAL A 183 -0.53 3.25 2.84
CA VAL A 183 0.84 3.23 3.40
C VAL A 183 1.69 4.34 2.79
N CYS A 184 1.63 4.53 1.46
CA CYS A 184 2.31 5.65 0.80
C CYS A 184 1.84 7.01 1.33
N ALA A 185 0.54 7.20 1.52
CA ALA A 185 -0.02 8.43 2.07
C ALA A 185 0.45 8.68 3.52
N ALA A 186 0.53 7.63 4.34
CA ALA A 186 1.07 7.72 5.69
C ALA A 186 2.57 8.07 5.69
N MET A 187 3.37 7.46 4.81
CA MET A 187 4.78 7.78 4.64
C MET A 187 5.01 9.22 4.19
N ALA A 188 4.10 9.76 3.40
CA ALA A 188 4.14 11.15 2.94
C ALA A 188 3.56 12.15 3.97
N GLY A 189 3.12 11.69 5.15
CA GLY A 189 2.50 12.54 6.16
C GLY A 189 1.12 13.09 5.76
N LEU A 190 0.49 12.50 4.76
CA LEU A 190 -0.83 12.93 4.26
C LEU A 190 -1.99 12.37 5.10
N VAL A 191 -1.76 11.24 5.75
CA VAL A 191 -2.68 10.63 6.73
C VAL A 191 -1.91 10.43 8.02
N GLY A 192 -2.57 10.56 9.17
CA GLY A 192 -1.92 10.37 10.46
C GLY A 192 -1.24 9.00 10.54
N VAL A 193 -0.08 8.95 11.14
CA VAL A 193 0.74 7.73 11.27
C VAL A 193 0.39 6.95 12.54
N ASP A 194 -0.28 7.59 13.47
CA ASP A 194 -0.63 7.01 14.76
C ASP A 194 -1.67 5.92 14.59
N GLY A 195 -1.45 4.81 15.24
CA GLY A 195 -2.47 3.79 15.35
C GLY A 195 -3.75 4.43 15.89
N ILE A 196 -4.89 4.02 15.37
CA ILE A 196 -6.18 4.41 15.96
C ILE A 196 -6.11 3.90 17.39
N GLU A 197 -6.06 4.80 18.36
CA GLU A 197 -6.36 4.43 19.73
C GLU A 197 -7.78 3.89 19.70
N ASP A 198 -7.91 2.61 20.07
CA ASP A 198 -9.23 1.98 20.23
C ASP A 198 -9.91 2.68 21.41
N GLU A 199 -10.94 3.50 21.14
CA GLU A 199 -11.90 3.94 22.13
C GLU A 199 -12.84 2.78 22.55
#